data_e20034a5c0189b3fe4a7ae39c9990abf
#
_entry.id   e20034a5c0189b3fe4a7ae39c9990abf
#
_cell.length_a   1.000
_cell.length_b   1.000
_cell.length_c   1.000
_cell.angle_alpha   90.00
_cell.angle_beta   90.00
_cell.angle_gamma   90.00
#
_symmetry.space_group_name_H-M   'P 1'
#
loop_
_entity.id
_entity.type
_entity.pdbx_description
1 polymer ?
#
loop_
_entity_poly.entity_id
_entity_poly.type
_entity_poly.pdbx_seq_one_letter_code
_entity_poly.pdbx_strand_id
1 'polypeptide(L)'
;MSNLLKEFKSEIHKLDLSKTERYWLEQVNFEIDNESLSIFVGSDFVKSSIEKKLYKKIKKTFNISTGLKECVFVLDKNMKKDFQAYEFEEKNEDLLKNQEEIKKVLPDLSVFDEMFVGSSNNLSVTAAKNVVKDPGGRFNPLFVYGSPGVGKTHLLKTIEKAHPSSFYIDSESFLDSYIQGIKNKDIDIFKSKIRSVEILLVDDIQFFMGKKGVSEELFHTINYFLNNQKAVVLVSDQKPNKLLGFPDRLISRILNGLVTDIEKPDEEMFLKAIEKANVEQGGYLLSKEEIKKISGLRVDSFRDINGIVNQLLINKQTGKGNFDYIKELISVSKSGFVESVGPDQILDYVSKVFQVDKNLISSKNRTSKVNESRRLFASLARKHTDLSLNQIGLYLGGRSHSTVLSYIDKSKDSPLVIKEINNFDSSLSIKEVG
;
A
#
# COMPACT_ATOMS: atom_id res chain seq x y z
N MET A 1 -57.64 1.39 17.42
CA MET A 1 -56.37 1.06 16.76
C MET A 1 -55.76 2.23 15.97
N SER A 2 -56.47 2.98 15.15
CA SER A 2 -55.89 4.12 14.42
C SER A 2 -55.38 5.28 15.30
N ASN A 3 -55.91 5.45 16.51
CA ASN A 3 -55.50 6.52 17.41
C ASN A 3 -54.14 6.25 18.10
N LEU A 4 -53.92 5.03 18.58
CA LEU A 4 -52.65 4.65 19.24
C LEU A 4 -51.45 4.75 18.28
N LEU A 5 -51.61 4.32 17.03
CA LEU A 5 -50.57 4.44 16.01
C LEU A 5 -50.30 5.91 15.65
N LYS A 6 -51.32 6.76 15.59
CA LYS A 6 -51.13 8.20 15.36
C LYS A 6 -50.40 8.87 16.51
N GLU A 7 -50.74 8.53 17.74
CA GLU A 7 -50.10 9.04 18.94
C GLU A 7 -48.61 8.61 19.02
N PHE A 8 -48.35 7.34 18.79
CA PHE A 8 -46.96 6.82 18.71
C PHE A 8 -46.14 7.53 17.62
N LYS A 9 -46.69 7.67 16.40
CA LYS A 9 -46.03 8.37 15.31
C LYS A 9 -45.76 9.84 15.63
N SER A 10 -46.68 10.52 16.30
CA SER A 10 -46.50 11.90 16.76
C SER A 10 -45.38 12.01 17.79
N GLU A 11 -45.29 11.08 18.75
CA GLU A 11 -44.27 11.11 19.81
C GLU A 11 -42.87 10.73 19.28
N ILE A 12 -42.78 9.77 18.37
CA ILE A 12 -41.48 9.36 17.82
C ILE A 12 -40.86 10.45 16.94
N HIS A 13 -41.67 11.27 16.26
CA HIS A 13 -41.18 12.41 15.49
C HIS A 13 -40.73 13.61 16.34
N LYS A 14 -41.15 13.67 17.62
CA LYS A 14 -40.71 14.70 18.59
C LYS A 14 -39.35 14.38 19.21
N LEU A 15 -38.84 13.16 19.03
CA LEU A 15 -37.55 12.80 19.58
C LEU A 15 -36.41 13.62 18.92
N ASP A 16 -35.43 13.96 19.73
CA ASP A 16 -34.18 14.50 19.20
C ASP A 16 -33.41 13.38 18.54
N LEU A 17 -33.56 13.31 17.21
CA LEU A 17 -32.94 12.32 16.35
C LEU A 17 -31.93 12.99 15.43
N SER A 18 -30.76 12.38 15.29
CA SER A 18 -29.84 12.75 14.24
C SER A 18 -30.48 12.59 12.85
N LYS A 19 -29.92 13.27 11.84
CA LYS A 19 -30.42 13.13 10.46
C LYS A 19 -30.46 11.67 10.01
N THR A 20 -29.43 10.90 10.34
CA THR A 20 -29.34 9.46 10.03
C THR A 20 -30.44 8.65 10.73
N GLU A 21 -30.75 8.96 11.98
CA GLU A 21 -31.82 8.27 12.73
C GLU A 21 -33.21 8.61 12.16
N ARG A 22 -33.47 9.86 11.74
CA ARG A 22 -34.70 10.27 11.05
C ARG A 22 -34.88 9.51 9.75
N TYR A 23 -33.83 9.42 8.97
CA TYR A 23 -33.85 8.66 7.73
C TYR A 23 -34.23 7.20 7.95
N TRP A 24 -33.61 6.51 8.90
CA TRP A 24 -33.94 5.12 9.20
C TRP A 24 -35.39 4.98 9.67
N LEU A 25 -35.92 5.98 10.35
CA LEU A 25 -37.30 6.00 10.79
C LEU A 25 -38.29 6.12 9.64
N GLU A 26 -37.90 6.84 8.58
CA GLU A 26 -38.74 7.02 7.36
C GLU A 26 -38.75 5.77 6.46
N GLN A 27 -37.76 4.88 6.62
CA GLN A 27 -37.61 3.65 5.84
C GLN A 27 -38.41 2.48 6.43
N VAL A 28 -39.16 2.68 7.50
CA VAL A 28 -39.96 1.64 8.16
C VAL A 28 -41.41 2.01 8.20
N ASN A 29 -42.26 1.00 8.12
CA ASN A 29 -43.66 1.15 8.44
C ASN A 29 -43.96 0.54 9.81
N PHE A 30 -44.90 1.16 10.52
CA PHE A 30 -45.31 0.72 11.82
C PHE A 30 -46.79 0.31 11.78
N GLU A 31 -47.06 -0.85 12.34
CA GLU A 31 -48.42 -1.30 12.62
C GLU A 31 -48.54 -1.75 14.07
N ILE A 32 -49.67 -1.44 14.71
CA ILE A 32 -49.94 -1.87 16.06
C ILE A 32 -51.04 -2.91 15.98
N ASP A 33 -50.76 -4.12 16.43
CA ASP A 33 -51.70 -5.19 16.61
C ASP A 33 -51.85 -5.47 18.10
N ASN A 34 -53.06 -5.70 18.55
CA ASN A 34 -53.57 -5.86 19.93
C ASN A 34 -52.60 -5.66 21.12
N GLU A 35 -51.37 -6.13 21.07
CA GLU A 35 -50.41 -6.05 22.17
C GLU A 35 -48.95 -5.73 21.72
N SER A 36 -48.68 -5.65 20.41
CA SER A 36 -47.33 -5.48 19.89
C SER A 36 -47.22 -4.42 18.78
N LEU A 37 -46.04 -3.83 18.66
CA LEU A 37 -45.61 -2.97 17.54
C LEU A 37 -44.86 -3.81 16.52
N SER A 38 -45.46 -3.95 15.34
CA SER A 38 -44.78 -4.53 14.18
C SER A 38 -44.01 -3.45 13.42
N ILE A 39 -42.71 -3.66 13.26
CA ILE A 39 -41.79 -2.78 12.54
C ILE A 39 -41.46 -3.46 11.21
N PHE A 40 -42.06 -2.98 10.13
CA PHE A 40 -41.85 -3.53 8.80
C PHE A 40 -40.58 -2.93 8.18
N VAL A 41 -39.67 -3.81 7.73
CA VAL A 41 -38.37 -3.45 7.15
C VAL A 41 -38.20 -4.16 5.80
N GLY A 42 -37.60 -3.47 4.83
CA GLY A 42 -37.39 -4.00 3.47
C GLY A 42 -36.21 -4.96 3.32
N SER A 43 -35.27 -5.02 4.29
CA SER A 43 -34.09 -5.89 4.24
C SER A 43 -33.52 -6.16 5.63
N ASP A 44 -32.70 -7.22 5.75
CA ASP A 44 -31.97 -7.54 6.99
C ASP A 44 -30.96 -6.46 7.38
N PHE A 45 -30.45 -5.73 6.41
CA PHE A 45 -29.54 -4.60 6.65
C PHE A 45 -30.25 -3.45 7.37
N VAL A 46 -31.47 -3.08 6.93
CA VAL A 46 -32.29 -2.06 7.61
C VAL A 46 -32.65 -2.49 9.00
N LYS A 47 -33.04 -3.76 9.16
CA LYS A 47 -33.32 -4.35 10.46
C LYS A 47 -32.14 -4.17 11.42
N SER A 48 -30.95 -4.60 11.01
CA SER A 48 -29.73 -4.51 11.82
C SER A 48 -29.34 -3.06 12.15
N SER A 49 -29.56 -2.13 11.23
CA SER A 49 -29.27 -0.70 11.45
C SER A 49 -30.20 -0.08 12.47
N ILE A 50 -31.48 -0.40 12.40
CA ILE A 50 -32.49 0.06 13.37
C ILE A 50 -32.31 -0.60 14.73
N GLU A 51 -32.03 -1.89 14.78
CA GLU A 51 -31.72 -2.60 16.02
C GLU A 51 -30.58 -1.97 16.80
N LYS A 52 -29.53 -1.60 16.10
CA LYS A 52 -28.34 -0.99 16.73
C LYS A 52 -28.56 0.46 17.16
N LYS A 53 -29.25 1.27 16.37
CA LYS A 53 -29.28 2.73 16.54
C LYS A 53 -30.58 3.26 17.15
N LEU A 54 -31.73 2.70 16.77
CA LEU A 54 -33.05 3.26 17.05
C LEU A 54 -33.94 2.38 17.93
N TYR A 55 -33.70 1.07 17.98
CA TYR A 55 -34.62 0.13 18.65
C TYR A 55 -34.93 0.50 20.10
N LYS A 56 -33.92 0.91 20.87
CA LYS A 56 -34.13 1.35 22.27
C LYS A 56 -35.03 2.59 22.37
N LYS A 57 -34.88 3.55 21.44
CA LYS A 57 -35.68 4.77 21.37
C LYS A 57 -37.09 4.44 20.96
N ILE A 58 -37.28 3.63 19.91
CA ILE A 58 -38.60 3.17 19.41
C ILE A 58 -39.36 2.43 20.53
N LYS A 59 -38.71 1.44 21.15
CA LYS A 59 -39.32 0.64 22.22
C LYS A 59 -39.70 1.48 23.44
N LYS A 60 -38.86 2.43 23.83
CA LYS A 60 -39.17 3.35 24.94
C LYS A 60 -40.35 4.25 24.63
N THR A 61 -40.39 4.85 23.42
CA THR A 61 -41.47 5.73 23.00
C THR A 61 -42.78 4.96 22.89
N PHE A 62 -42.74 3.75 22.31
CA PHE A 62 -43.92 2.89 22.20
C PHE A 62 -44.48 2.52 23.58
N ASN A 63 -43.66 2.14 24.52
CA ASN A 63 -44.09 1.82 25.88
C ASN A 63 -44.70 3.02 26.59
N ILE A 64 -44.12 4.22 26.45
CA ILE A 64 -44.64 5.44 27.08
C ILE A 64 -45.97 5.87 26.47
N SER A 65 -46.15 5.80 25.15
CA SER A 65 -47.35 6.26 24.45
C SER A 65 -48.54 5.29 24.51
N THR A 66 -48.25 3.97 24.58
CA THR A 66 -49.29 2.95 24.48
C THR A 66 -49.42 2.04 25.70
N GLY A 67 -48.43 2.02 26.60
CA GLY A 67 -48.39 1.07 27.73
C GLY A 67 -47.97 -0.36 27.33
N LEU A 68 -47.78 -0.65 26.02
CA LEU A 68 -47.42 -1.96 25.48
C LEU A 68 -45.89 -2.15 25.42
N LYS A 69 -45.41 -3.40 25.46
CA LYS A 69 -43.98 -3.68 25.62
C LYS A 69 -43.35 -4.46 24.49
N GLU A 70 -44.12 -5.10 23.63
CA GLU A 70 -43.62 -5.94 22.56
C GLU A 70 -43.39 -5.16 21.26
N CYS A 71 -42.17 -5.31 20.69
CA CYS A 71 -41.83 -4.80 19.36
C CYS A 71 -41.24 -5.93 18.56
N VAL A 72 -41.78 -6.20 17.38
CA VAL A 72 -41.37 -7.29 16.50
C VAL A 72 -40.96 -6.73 15.15
N PHE A 73 -39.88 -7.21 14.59
CA PHE A 73 -39.45 -6.88 13.23
C PHE A 73 -40.08 -7.85 12.24
N VAL A 74 -40.70 -7.31 11.19
CA VAL A 74 -41.32 -8.06 10.09
C VAL A 74 -40.58 -7.70 8.79
N LEU A 75 -40.08 -8.72 8.09
CA LEU A 75 -39.40 -8.52 6.81
C LEU A 75 -40.46 -8.49 5.69
N ASP A 76 -40.69 -7.32 5.11
CA ASP A 76 -41.58 -7.14 3.97
C ASP A 76 -40.78 -6.95 2.68
N LYS A 77 -40.69 -8.04 1.87
CA LYS A 77 -39.96 -8.04 0.59
C LYS A 77 -40.57 -7.11 -0.47
N ASN A 78 -41.78 -6.64 -0.28
CA ASN A 78 -42.46 -5.71 -1.20
C ASN A 78 -42.15 -4.23 -0.87
N MET A 79 -41.52 -3.94 0.28
CA MET A 79 -41.01 -2.63 0.61
C MET A 79 -39.70 -2.33 -0.11
N LYS A 80 -39.64 -2.53 -1.43
CA LYS A 80 -38.52 -2.06 -2.26
C LYS A 80 -38.68 -0.56 -2.50
N LYS A 81 -38.15 0.26 -1.62
CA LYS A 81 -37.78 1.64 -1.93
C LYS A 81 -36.27 1.72 -2.00
N ASP A 82 -35.80 2.48 -2.97
CA ASP A 82 -34.42 2.60 -3.40
C ASP A 82 -33.41 2.84 -2.27
N PHE A 83 -32.90 1.75 -1.72
CA PHE A 83 -31.88 1.75 -0.67
C PHE A 83 -30.52 2.27 -1.13
N GLN A 84 -30.26 2.23 -2.44
CA GLN A 84 -28.97 2.62 -3.00
C GLN A 84 -28.79 4.15 -3.11
N ALA A 85 -29.88 4.89 -3.20
CA ALA A 85 -29.79 6.34 -3.42
C ALA A 85 -29.41 7.12 -2.15
N TYR A 86 -29.91 6.76 -0.98
CA TYR A 86 -29.83 7.62 0.20
C TYR A 86 -28.62 7.41 1.10
N GLU A 87 -28.04 6.20 1.18
CA GLU A 87 -26.66 6.05 1.74
C GLU A 87 -25.64 6.78 0.87
N PHE A 88 -25.96 6.92 -0.42
CA PHE A 88 -25.21 7.75 -1.36
C PHE A 88 -25.50 9.25 -1.19
N GLU A 89 -26.70 9.67 -0.83
CA GLU A 89 -27.04 11.10 -0.72
C GLU A 89 -26.63 11.72 0.62
N GLU A 90 -26.76 11.04 1.76
CA GLU A 90 -26.31 11.60 3.06
C GLU A 90 -24.80 11.57 3.23
N LYS A 91 -24.14 10.49 2.76
CA LYS A 91 -22.67 10.52 2.59
C LYS A 91 -22.26 11.48 1.48
N ASN A 92 -23.10 11.69 0.48
CA ASN A 92 -22.84 12.67 -0.56
C ASN A 92 -23.26 14.09 -0.18
N GLU A 93 -24.20 14.37 0.73
CA GLU A 93 -24.42 15.76 1.18
C GLU A 93 -23.27 16.23 2.10
N ASP A 94 -22.76 15.42 3.02
CA ASP A 94 -21.55 15.76 3.77
C ASP A 94 -20.27 15.60 2.91
N LEU A 95 -20.25 14.65 1.96
CA LEU A 95 -19.21 14.52 0.95
C LEU A 95 -19.39 15.51 -0.21
N LEU A 96 -20.62 15.91 -0.57
CA LEU A 96 -20.89 16.94 -1.59
C LEU A 96 -20.69 18.34 -1.02
N LYS A 97 -20.97 18.58 0.25
CA LYS A 97 -20.51 19.82 0.92
C LYS A 97 -19.01 19.85 1.06
N ASN A 98 -18.39 18.74 1.43
CA ASN A 98 -16.94 18.58 1.40
C ASN A 98 -16.38 18.52 -0.04
N GLN A 99 -17.12 17.99 -1.04
CA GLN A 99 -16.71 18.02 -2.45
C GLN A 99 -16.95 19.37 -3.13
N GLU A 100 -17.92 20.17 -2.71
CA GLU A 100 -18.05 21.56 -3.15
C GLU A 100 -17.02 22.46 -2.49
N GLU A 101 -16.60 22.19 -1.24
CA GLU A 101 -15.44 22.80 -0.64
C GLU A 101 -14.13 22.22 -1.22
N ILE A 102 -14.04 20.93 -1.50
CA ILE A 102 -12.88 20.27 -2.16
C ILE A 102 -12.78 20.69 -3.63
N LYS A 103 -13.88 20.86 -4.36
CA LYS A 103 -13.85 21.43 -5.73
C LYS A 103 -13.40 22.87 -5.80
N LYS A 104 -13.34 23.59 -4.68
CA LYS A 104 -12.75 24.92 -4.58
C LYS A 104 -11.27 24.93 -4.19
N VAL A 105 -10.72 23.84 -3.70
CA VAL A 105 -9.29 23.72 -3.40
C VAL A 105 -8.58 23.19 -4.64
N LEU A 106 -8.04 24.09 -5.44
CA LEU A 106 -7.21 23.72 -6.59
C LEU A 106 -5.97 22.95 -6.11
N PRO A 107 -5.52 21.96 -6.90
CA PRO A 107 -4.28 21.25 -6.62
C PRO A 107 -3.11 22.22 -6.44
N ASP A 108 -2.37 22.08 -5.35
CA ASP A 108 -1.18 22.89 -5.09
C ASP A 108 0.07 22.21 -5.66
N LEU A 109 0.45 22.62 -6.85
CA LEU A 109 1.64 22.08 -7.51
C LEU A 109 2.95 22.63 -6.95
N SER A 110 2.91 23.71 -6.16
CA SER A 110 4.12 24.28 -5.55
C SER A 110 4.79 23.33 -4.56
N VAL A 111 4.03 22.38 -4.00
CA VAL A 111 4.55 21.31 -3.13
C VAL A 111 5.65 20.50 -3.82
N PHE A 112 5.59 20.34 -5.15
CA PHE A 112 6.63 19.63 -5.91
C PHE A 112 7.95 20.41 -6.01
N ASP A 113 7.96 21.71 -5.73
CA ASP A 113 9.18 22.52 -5.75
C ASP A 113 10.08 22.23 -4.54
N GLU A 114 9.52 21.57 -3.51
CA GLU A 114 10.31 21.04 -2.39
C GLU A 114 11.09 19.76 -2.72
N MET A 115 10.75 19.13 -3.84
CA MET A 115 11.45 17.90 -4.30
C MET A 115 12.76 18.23 -5.02
N PHE A 116 13.74 17.40 -4.80
CA PHE A 116 14.94 17.43 -5.65
C PHE A 116 14.62 16.75 -6.97
N VAL A 117 14.61 17.53 -8.05
CA VAL A 117 14.33 17.04 -9.39
C VAL A 117 15.61 17.08 -10.21
N GLY A 118 15.97 15.95 -10.81
CA GLY A 118 17.12 15.76 -11.66
C GLY A 118 16.82 14.77 -12.78
N SER A 119 17.87 14.39 -13.51
CA SER A 119 17.73 13.43 -14.62
C SER A 119 17.14 12.09 -14.17
N SER A 120 17.43 11.68 -12.95
CA SER A 120 17.05 10.38 -12.39
C SER A 120 15.56 10.25 -12.04
N ASN A 121 14.80 11.34 -11.90
CA ASN A 121 13.40 11.31 -11.47
C ASN A 121 12.47 12.28 -12.21
N ASN A 122 12.98 13.09 -13.13
CA ASN A 122 12.19 14.12 -13.80
C ASN A 122 10.94 13.56 -14.50
N LEU A 123 11.03 12.39 -15.14
CA LEU A 123 9.90 11.76 -15.81
C LEU A 123 8.80 11.40 -14.79
N SER A 124 9.17 10.76 -13.70
CA SER A 124 8.24 10.36 -12.64
C SER A 124 7.58 11.56 -11.95
N VAL A 125 8.35 12.62 -11.69
CA VAL A 125 7.82 13.87 -11.09
C VAL A 125 6.87 14.58 -12.06
N THR A 126 7.23 14.64 -13.35
CA THR A 126 6.37 15.24 -14.38
C THR A 126 5.07 14.44 -14.54
N ALA A 127 5.13 13.11 -14.54
CA ALA A 127 3.96 12.25 -14.57
C ALA A 127 3.06 12.48 -13.35
N ALA A 128 3.64 12.55 -12.16
CA ALA A 128 2.92 12.82 -10.92
C ALA A 128 2.22 14.19 -10.94
N LYS A 129 2.89 15.24 -11.41
CA LYS A 129 2.28 16.58 -11.60
C LYS A 129 1.08 16.51 -12.55
N ASN A 130 1.16 15.71 -13.62
CA ASN A 130 0.04 15.54 -14.55
C ASN A 130 -1.13 14.77 -13.91
N VAL A 131 -0.86 13.71 -13.13
CA VAL A 131 -1.89 12.98 -12.38
C VAL A 131 -2.62 13.89 -11.38
N VAL A 132 -1.89 14.79 -10.70
CA VAL A 132 -2.47 15.77 -9.77
C VAL A 132 -3.36 16.78 -10.51
N LYS A 133 -2.96 17.21 -11.71
CA LYS A 133 -3.75 18.17 -12.53
C LYS A 133 -5.00 17.54 -13.15
N ASP A 134 -4.91 16.30 -13.57
CA ASP A 134 -5.95 15.57 -14.31
C ASP A 134 -5.95 14.10 -13.90
N PRO A 135 -6.61 13.77 -12.76
CA PRO A 135 -6.60 12.42 -12.20
C PRO A 135 -7.11 11.33 -13.16
N GLY A 136 -8.13 11.63 -13.94
CA GLY A 136 -8.69 10.70 -14.95
C GLY A 136 -7.94 10.67 -16.29
N GLY A 137 -6.83 11.40 -16.37
CA GLY A 137 -6.13 11.65 -17.63
C GLY A 137 -5.30 10.49 -18.15
N ARG A 138 -4.46 10.80 -19.14
CA ARG A 138 -3.73 9.86 -19.97
C ARG A 138 -2.75 8.95 -19.23
N PHE A 139 -2.21 9.39 -18.08
CA PHE A 139 -1.15 8.69 -17.33
C PHE A 139 -1.72 7.84 -16.18
N ASN A 140 -2.77 7.10 -16.42
CA ASN A 140 -3.51 6.36 -15.42
C ASN A 140 -3.71 4.88 -15.81
N PRO A 141 -3.29 3.91 -14.99
CA PRO A 141 -2.56 4.07 -13.73
C PRO A 141 -1.12 4.56 -13.94
N LEU A 142 -0.58 5.31 -12.98
CA LEU A 142 0.84 5.63 -12.92
C LEU A 142 1.55 4.58 -12.06
N PHE A 143 2.53 3.91 -12.63
CA PHE A 143 3.36 2.96 -11.93
C PHE A 143 4.80 3.47 -11.86
N VAL A 144 5.31 3.64 -10.64
CA VAL A 144 6.67 4.13 -10.41
C VAL A 144 7.48 3.04 -9.71
N TYR A 145 8.64 2.69 -10.28
CA TYR A 145 9.52 1.72 -9.66
C TYR A 145 10.93 2.29 -9.47
N GLY A 146 11.71 1.66 -8.60
CA GLY A 146 13.11 2.04 -8.35
C GLY A 146 13.65 1.42 -7.08
N SER A 147 14.95 1.48 -6.88
CA SER A 147 15.64 0.92 -5.72
C SER A 147 15.09 1.49 -4.39
N PRO A 148 15.23 0.80 -3.26
CA PRO A 148 14.89 1.35 -1.95
C PRO A 148 15.61 2.68 -1.69
N GLY A 149 14.92 3.65 -1.08
CA GLY A 149 15.52 4.92 -0.64
C GLY A 149 15.72 5.99 -1.72
N VAL A 150 15.32 5.76 -3.00
CA VAL A 150 15.47 6.76 -4.10
C VAL A 150 14.40 7.87 -4.09
N GLY A 151 13.39 7.80 -3.21
CA GLY A 151 12.37 8.85 -3.07
C GLY A 151 10.97 8.49 -3.55
N LYS A 152 10.65 7.22 -3.81
CA LYS A 152 9.33 6.75 -4.24
C LYS A 152 8.21 7.15 -3.28
N THR A 153 8.33 6.79 -2.01
CA THR A 153 7.38 7.17 -0.95
C THR A 153 7.28 8.70 -0.81
N HIS A 154 8.40 9.42 -0.98
CA HIS A 154 8.40 10.88 -0.96
C HIS A 154 7.56 11.46 -2.10
N LEU A 155 7.65 10.90 -3.31
CA LEU A 155 6.81 11.28 -4.44
C LEU A 155 5.31 11.05 -4.13
N LEU A 156 4.93 9.91 -3.55
CA LEU A 156 3.54 9.65 -3.14
C LEU A 156 3.07 10.65 -2.10
N LYS A 157 3.89 10.95 -1.08
CA LYS A 157 3.55 11.94 -0.05
C LYS A 157 3.46 13.35 -0.61
N THR A 158 4.23 13.68 -1.64
CA THR A 158 4.12 14.95 -2.35
C THR A 158 2.80 15.05 -3.12
N ILE A 159 2.38 13.98 -3.81
CA ILE A 159 1.06 13.91 -4.47
C ILE A 159 -0.07 14.05 -3.43
N GLU A 160 0.06 13.36 -2.29
CA GLU A 160 -0.93 13.44 -1.19
C GLU A 160 -1.12 14.86 -0.68
N LYS A 161 -0.03 15.60 -0.49
CA LYS A 161 -0.08 17.01 -0.10
C LYS A 161 -0.61 17.92 -1.20
N ALA A 162 -0.31 17.62 -2.46
CA ALA A 162 -0.66 18.46 -3.61
C ALA A 162 -2.14 18.34 -4.01
N HIS A 163 -2.82 17.24 -3.70
CA HIS A 163 -4.22 17.03 -4.09
C HIS A 163 -5.09 16.67 -2.89
N PRO A 164 -6.08 17.51 -2.52
CA PRO A 164 -6.86 17.36 -1.29
C PRO A 164 -7.74 16.09 -1.26
N SER A 165 -8.13 15.58 -2.42
CA SER A 165 -8.89 14.32 -2.55
C SER A 165 -7.97 13.16 -2.94
N SER A 166 -6.84 13.02 -2.26
CA SER A 166 -5.93 11.88 -2.39
C SER A 166 -5.90 11.05 -1.11
N PHE A 167 -5.59 9.77 -1.24
CA PHE A 167 -5.44 8.87 -0.12
C PHE A 167 -4.21 7.97 -0.30
N TYR A 168 -3.28 8.10 0.64
CA TYR A 168 -2.09 7.27 0.71
C TYR A 168 -2.34 6.06 1.60
N ILE A 169 -1.91 4.90 1.13
CA ILE A 169 -1.91 3.66 1.90
C ILE A 169 -0.67 2.82 1.52
N ASP A 170 0.06 2.35 2.51
CA ASP A 170 1.10 1.35 2.31
C ASP A 170 0.49 -0.05 2.17
N SER A 171 1.27 -0.97 1.61
CA SER A 171 0.81 -2.34 1.34
C SER A 171 0.46 -3.13 2.60
N GLU A 172 1.10 -2.87 3.73
CA GLU A 172 0.81 -3.55 4.99
C GLU A 172 -0.55 -3.09 5.53
N SER A 173 -0.76 -1.78 5.61
CA SER A 173 -2.04 -1.17 6.03
C SER A 173 -3.20 -1.56 5.10
N PHE A 174 -2.94 -1.67 3.80
CA PHE A 174 -3.93 -2.16 2.83
C PHE A 174 -4.31 -3.61 3.11
N LEU A 175 -3.31 -4.48 3.31
CA LEU A 175 -3.51 -5.90 3.60
C LEU A 175 -4.28 -6.09 4.91
N ASP A 176 -3.88 -5.39 5.96
CA ASP A 176 -4.51 -5.50 7.27
C ASP A 176 -5.97 -5.04 7.23
N SER A 177 -6.24 -3.91 6.60
CA SER A 177 -7.61 -3.40 6.43
C SER A 177 -8.47 -4.36 5.61
N TYR A 178 -7.92 -4.96 4.54
CA TYR A 178 -8.60 -5.96 3.73
C TYR A 178 -8.92 -7.23 4.54
N ILE A 179 -7.95 -7.76 5.29
CA ILE A 179 -8.14 -8.97 6.12
C ILE A 179 -9.16 -8.72 7.23
N GLN A 180 -9.08 -7.57 7.91
CA GLN A 180 -10.04 -7.19 8.95
C GLN A 180 -11.45 -7.04 8.37
N GLY A 181 -11.59 -6.39 7.21
CA GLY A 181 -12.87 -6.27 6.53
C GLY A 181 -13.52 -7.61 6.20
N ILE A 182 -12.72 -8.61 5.77
CA ILE A 182 -13.23 -9.96 5.54
C ILE A 182 -13.64 -10.64 6.87
N LYS A 183 -12.80 -10.57 7.90
CA LYS A 183 -13.07 -11.20 9.21
C LYS A 183 -14.33 -10.65 9.87
N ASN A 184 -14.52 -9.33 9.76
CA ASN A 184 -15.65 -8.63 10.38
C ASN A 184 -16.89 -8.63 9.49
N LYS A 185 -16.81 -9.13 8.25
CA LYS A 185 -17.86 -9.07 7.22
C LYS A 185 -18.29 -7.65 6.87
N ASP A 186 -17.37 -6.71 6.91
CA ASP A 186 -17.56 -5.28 6.62
C ASP A 186 -16.57 -4.73 5.57
N ILE A 187 -16.12 -5.58 4.66
CA ILE A 187 -15.18 -5.25 3.58
C ILE A 187 -15.63 -4.03 2.75
N ASP A 188 -16.94 -3.79 2.69
CA ASP A 188 -17.50 -2.66 1.96
C ASP A 188 -17.13 -1.31 2.58
N ILE A 189 -16.88 -1.25 3.90
CA ILE A 189 -16.38 -0.04 4.57
C ILE A 189 -14.98 0.30 4.06
N PHE A 190 -14.10 -0.69 3.98
CA PHE A 190 -12.75 -0.52 3.42
C PHE A 190 -12.81 -0.06 1.96
N LYS A 191 -13.62 -0.73 1.14
CA LYS A 191 -13.81 -0.37 -0.28
C LYS A 191 -14.36 1.03 -0.45
N SER A 192 -15.37 1.40 0.33
CA SER A 192 -15.96 2.75 0.30
C SER A 192 -14.94 3.81 0.66
N LYS A 193 -14.11 3.57 1.68
CA LYS A 193 -13.06 4.50 2.09
C LYS A 193 -12.05 4.75 0.97
N ILE A 194 -11.51 3.68 0.33
CA ILE A 194 -10.54 3.84 -0.74
C ILE A 194 -11.17 4.48 -1.98
N ARG A 195 -12.43 4.14 -2.29
CA ARG A 195 -13.11 4.59 -3.51
C ARG A 195 -13.68 6.02 -3.43
N SER A 196 -13.72 6.60 -2.22
CA SER A 196 -14.23 7.96 -2.01
C SER A 196 -13.32 9.05 -2.59
N VAL A 197 -12.03 8.80 -2.76
CA VAL A 197 -11.05 9.79 -3.21
C VAL A 197 -10.90 9.84 -4.74
N GLU A 198 -10.27 10.90 -5.25
CA GLU A 198 -9.95 11.05 -6.67
C GLU A 198 -8.61 10.41 -7.04
N ILE A 199 -7.64 10.40 -6.12
CA ILE A 199 -6.32 9.81 -6.33
C ILE A 199 -6.03 8.80 -5.22
N LEU A 200 -5.82 7.54 -5.59
CA LEU A 200 -5.35 6.48 -4.70
C LEU A 200 -3.85 6.29 -4.88
N LEU A 201 -3.12 6.32 -3.77
CA LEU A 201 -1.68 6.19 -3.72
C LEU A 201 -1.34 4.91 -2.94
N VAL A 202 -0.76 3.90 -3.60
CA VAL A 202 -0.42 2.62 -2.97
C VAL A 202 1.08 2.41 -3.01
N ASP A 203 1.69 2.31 -1.83
CA ASP A 203 3.12 2.13 -1.68
C ASP A 203 3.51 0.66 -1.53
N ASP A 204 4.69 0.33 -2.06
CA ASP A 204 5.36 -0.95 -1.88
C ASP A 204 4.52 -2.18 -2.28
N ILE A 205 3.84 -2.13 -3.44
CA ILE A 205 2.93 -3.20 -3.87
C ILE A 205 3.60 -4.56 -4.05
N GLN A 206 4.94 -4.65 -4.13
CA GLN A 206 5.67 -5.92 -4.17
C GLN A 206 5.36 -6.82 -2.96
N PHE A 207 4.94 -6.27 -1.83
CA PHE A 207 4.52 -7.06 -0.66
C PHE A 207 3.20 -7.81 -0.85
N PHE A 208 2.46 -7.55 -1.95
CA PHE A 208 1.30 -8.34 -2.33
C PHE A 208 1.65 -9.60 -3.14
N MET A 209 2.92 -9.78 -3.54
CA MET A 209 3.36 -10.97 -4.28
C MET A 209 2.98 -12.25 -3.53
N GLY A 210 2.36 -13.18 -4.25
CA GLY A 210 1.90 -14.46 -3.70
C GLY A 210 0.61 -14.39 -2.87
N LYS A 211 0.06 -13.20 -2.61
CA LYS A 211 -1.19 -12.99 -1.86
C LYS A 211 -2.37 -12.80 -2.81
N LYS A 212 -2.90 -13.89 -3.39
CA LYS A 212 -3.91 -13.85 -4.46
C LYS A 212 -5.12 -12.96 -4.16
N GLY A 213 -5.73 -13.10 -2.98
CA GLY A 213 -6.94 -12.34 -2.63
C GLY A 213 -6.73 -10.82 -2.64
N VAL A 214 -5.59 -10.35 -2.11
CA VAL A 214 -5.25 -8.92 -2.09
C VAL A 214 -4.90 -8.41 -3.48
N SER A 215 -4.17 -9.20 -4.26
CA SER A 215 -3.83 -8.85 -5.65
C SER A 215 -5.08 -8.76 -6.53
N GLU A 216 -6.10 -9.58 -6.27
CA GLU A 216 -7.40 -9.48 -6.94
C GLU A 216 -8.18 -8.25 -6.50
N GLU A 217 -8.19 -7.92 -5.19
CA GLU A 217 -8.84 -6.68 -4.73
C GLU A 217 -8.15 -5.44 -5.29
N LEU A 218 -6.81 -5.43 -5.36
CA LEU A 218 -6.08 -4.35 -6.03
C LEU A 218 -6.48 -4.21 -7.50
N PHE A 219 -6.62 -5.33 -8.23
CA PHE A 219 -7.10 -5.32 -9.61
C PHE A 219 -8.50 -4.71 -9.73
N HIS A 220 -9.43 -5.10 -8.85
CA HIS A 220 -10.79 -4.54 -8.85
C HIS A 220 -10.79 -3.05 -8.48
N THR A 221 -9.94 -2.66 -7.55
CA THR A 221 -9.76 -1.25 -7.16
C THR A 221 -9.24 -0.41 -8.32
N ILE A 222 -8.18 -0.85 -9.02
CA ILE A 222 -7.65 -0.16 -10.20
C ILE A 222 -8.75 -0.01 -11.26
N ASN A 223 -9.49 -1.08 -11.58
CA ASN A 223 -10.58 -1.00 -12.55
C ASN A 223 -11.67 -0.01 -12.14
N TYR A 224 -12.01 0.03 -10.84
CA TYR A 224 -12.98 1.01 -10.34
C TYR A 224 -12.51 2.44 -10.61
N PHE A 225 -11.26 2.76 -10.28
CA PHE A 225 -10.70 4.09 -10.48
C PHE A 225 -10.67 4.48 -11.96
N LEU A 226 -10.19 3.59 -12.82
CA LEU A 226 -10.12 3.84 -14.27
C LEU A 226 -11.52 4.07 -14.87
N ASN A 227 -12.51 3.26 -14.47
CA ASN A 227 -13.87 3.38 -14.99
C ASN A 227 -14.59 4.65 -14.50
N ASN A 228 -14.16 5.22 -13.38
CA ASN A 228 -14.74 6.44 -12.80
C ASN A 228 -13.89 7.70 -13.04
N GLN A 229 -12.95 7.65 -13.99
CA GLN A 229 -12.05 8.78 -14.31
C GLN A 229 -11.26 9.30 -13.09
N LYS A 230 -10.89 8.40 -12.20
CA LYS A 230 -10.09 8.63 -10.99
C LYS A 230 -8.70 8.04 -11.20
N ALA A 231 -7.70 8.53 -10.49
CA ALA A 231 -6.32 8.09 -10.65
C ALA A 231 -5.87 7.05 -9.62
N VAL A 232 -4.97 6.17 -10.07
CA VAL A 232 -4.21 5.28 -9.19
C VAL A 232 -2.73 5.46 -9.46
N VAL A 233 -1.96 5.69 -8.39
CA VAL A 233 -0.50 5.71 -8.43
C VAL A 233 0.02 4.54 -7.60
N LEU A 234 0.79 3.69 -8.22
CA LEU A 234 1.36 2.49 -7.62
C LEU A 234 2.88 2.61 -7.56
N VAL A 235 3.46 2.22 -6.45
CA VAL A 235 4.91 2.25 -6.28
C VAL A 235 5.45 0.88 -5.91
N SER A 236 6.61 0.52 -6.45
CA SER A 236 7.29 -0.75 -6.18
C SER A 236 8.81 -0.60 -6.22
N ASP A 237 9.52 -1.50 -5.56
CA ASP A 237 10.96 -1.69 -5.74
C ASP A 237 11.31 -2.50 -7.00
N GLN A 238 10.30 -3.10 -7.65
CA GLN A 238 10.45 -3.99 -8.80
C GLN A 238 9.69 -3.50 -10.02
N LYS A 239 10.23 -3.83 -11.21
CA LYS A 239 9.56 -3.61 -12.50
C LYS A 239 8.28 -4.46 -12.59
N PRO A 240 7.25 -4.04 -13.36
CA PRO A 240 5.99 -4.79 -13.48
C PRO A 240 6.17 -6.26 -13.87
N ASN A 241 7.11 -6.55 -14.76
CA ASN A 241 7.39 -7.93 -15.23
C ASN A 241 8.09 -8.82 -14.18
N LYS A 242 8.54 -8.24 -13.07
CA LYS A 242 9.16 -8.95 -11.94
C LYS A 242 8.22 -9.13 -10.75
N LEU A 243 6.99 -8.63 -10.82
CA LEU A 243 5.98 -8.82 -9.79
C LEU A 243 5.38 -10.22 -9.86
N LEU A 244 6.17 -11.20 -9.41
CA LEU A 244 5.83 -12.61 -9.48
C LEU A 244 4.61 -12.95 -8.61
N GLY A 245 3.70 -13.76 -9.18
CA GLY A 245 2.47 -14.17 -8.47
C GLY A 245 1.34 -13.15 -8.51
N PHE A 246 1.52 -12.02 -9.18
CA PHE A 246 0.41 -11.16 -9.56
C PHE A 246 -0.35 -11.79 -10.74
N PRO A 247 -1.69 -11.66 -10.80
CA PRO A 247 -2.46 -12.08 -11.96
C PRO A 247 -2.02 -11.32 -13.23
N ASP A 248 -1.90 -12.01 -14.36
CA ASP A 248 -1.50 -11.39 -15.65
C ASP A 248 -2.39 -10.20 -16.02
N ARG A 249 -3.68 -10.27 -15.68
CA ARG A 249 -4.65 -9.18 -15.90
C ARG A 249 -4.30 -7.91 -15.10
N LEU A 250 -3.72 -8.06 -13.89
CA LEU A 250 -3.27 -6.91 -13.09
C LEU A 250 -2.03 -6.27 -13.71
N ILE A 251 -1.06 -7.09 -14.11
CA ILE A 251 0.15 -6.61 -14.80
C ILE A 251 -0.23 -5.90 -16.11
N SER A 252 -1.15 -6.48 -16.88
CA SER A 252 -1.66 -5.85 -18.11
C SER A 252 -2.30 -4.47 -17.83
N ARG A 253 -3.05 -4.33 -16.75
CA ARG A 253 -3.64 -3.03 -16.36
C ARG A 253 -2.58 -2.00 -15.96
N ILE A 254 -1.56 -2.41 -15.23
CA ILE A 254 -0.42 -1.54 -14.89
C ILE A 254 0.30 -1.07 -16.17
N LEU A 255 0.55 -1.99 -17.09
CA LEU A 255 1.26 -1.68 -18.34
C LEU A 255 0.44 -0.84 -19.33
N ASN A 256 -0.88 -0.82 -19.23
CA ASN A 256 -1.74 0.04 -20.05
C ASN A 256 -1.67 1.53 -19.66
N GLY A 257 -1.16 1.83 -18.47
CA GLY A 257 -0.90 3.19 -18.02
C GLY A 257 0.51 3.66 -18.33
N LEU A 258 1.04 4.54 -17.49
CA LEU A 258 2.42 5.00 -17.59
C LEU A 258 3.29 4.29 -16.57
N VAL A 259 4.35 3.65 -17.04
CA VAL A 259 5.40 3.04 -16.22
C VAL A 259 6.64 3.91 -16.28
N THR A 260 7.11 4.38 -15.12
CA THR A 260 8.32 5.19 -14.99
C THR A 260 9.23 4.62 -13.92
N ASP A 261 10.51 4.99 -13.96
CA ASP A 261 11.47 4.67 -12.91
C ASP A 261 11.96 5.91 -12.18
N ILE A 262 12.45 5.67 -10.98
CA ILE A 262 13.30 6.60 -10.26
C ILE A 262 14.63 5.91 -10.07
N GLU A 263 15.65 6.45 -10.72
CA GLU A 263 17.01 5.98 -10.60
C GLU A 263 17.72 6.55 -9.35
N LYS A 264 18.95 6.13 -9.11
CA LYS A 264 19.79 6.71 -8.06
C LYS A 264 19.96 8.20 -8.30
N PRO A 265 19.89 9.02 -7.25
CA PRO A 265 20.12 10.45 -7.38
C PRO A 265 21.48 10.76 -7.99
N ASP A 266 21.54 11.78 -8.82
CA ASP A 266 22.81 12.31 -9.33
C ASP A 266 23.56 13.15 -8.27
N GLU A 267 24.82 13.50 -8.55
CA GLU A 267 25.68 14.20 -7.61
C GLU A 267 25.11 15.58 -7.21
N GLU A 268 24.43 16.27 -8.12
CA GLU A 268 23.81 17.57 -7.84
C GLU A 268 22.63 17.44 -6.89
N MET A 269 21.79 16.41 -7.09
CA MET A 269 20.68 16.11 -6.18
C MET A 269 21.18 15.73 -4.80
N PHE A 270 22.28 14.97 -4.73
CA PHE A 270 22.93 14.64 -3.46
C PHE A 270 23.41 15.88 -2.71
N LEU A 271 24.13 16.77 -3.38
CA LEU A 271 24.59 18.04 -2.79
C LEU A 271 23.43 18.82 -2.20
N LYS A 272 22.36 19.04 -2.98
CA LYS A 272 21.15 19.75 -2.54
C LYS A 272 20.49 19.07 -1.33
N ALA A 273 20.44 17.74 -1.30
CA ALA A 273 19.87 16.99 -0.19
C ALA A 273 20.69 17.15 1.10
N ILE A 274 22.02 17.09 1.00
CA ILE A 274 22.92 17.29 2.13
C ILE A 274 22.83 18.72 2.64
N GLU A 275 22.82 19.72 1.75
CA GLU A 275 22.67 21.14 2.10
C GLU A 275 21.35 21.40 2.82
N LYS A 276 20.24 20.85 2.30
CA LYS A 276 18.92 20.96 2.94
C LYS A 276 18.90 20.32 4.32
N ALA A 277 19.40 19.09 4.45
CA ALA A 277 19.49 18.40 5.74
C ALA A 277 20.37 19.19 6.75
N ASN A 278 21.46 19.78 6.27
CA ASN A 278 22.34 20.63 7.10
C ASN A 278 21.61 21.90 7.58
N VAL A 279 20.81 22.53 6.74
CA VAL A 279 20.02 23.73 7.10
C VAL A 279 18.90 23.38 8.11
N GLU A 280 18.17 22.31 7.87
CA GLU A 280 17.09 21.85 8.75
C GLU A 280 17.57 21.52 10.17
N GLN A 281 18.83 21.11 10.33
CA GLN A 281 19.46 20.83 11.62
C GLN A 281 20.18 22.06 12.25
N GLY A 282 19.91 23.27 11.76
CA GLY A 282 20.46 24.52 12.32
C GLY A 282 21.65 25.10 11.56
N GLY A 283 22.00 24.60 10.40
CA GLY A 283 22.86 25.23 9.38
C GLY A 283 24.36 25.30 9.66
N TYR A 284 24.82 25.00 10.87
CA TYR A 284 26.17 25.32 11.33
C TYR A 284 27.11 24.12 11.53
N LEU A 285 26.66 22.92 11.21
CA LEU A 285 27.35 21.73 11.67
C LEU A 285 28.30 21.12 10.63
N LEU A 286 28.02 21.30 9.37
CA LEU A 286 28.87 20.80 8.29
C LEU A 286 29.46 21.97 7.50
N SER A 287 30.78 22.00 7.38
CA SER A 287 31.48 22.95 6.52
C SER A 287 31.28 22.59 5.03
N LYS A 288 31.48 23.55 4.13
CA LYS A 288 31.41 23.33 2.68
C LYS A 288 32.36 22.21 2.22
N GLU A 289 33.50 22.08 2.87
CA GLU A 289 34.51 21.04 2.57
C GLU A 289 34.01 19.66 2.99
N GLU A 290 33.34 19.56 4.15
CA GLU A 290 32.72 18.31 4.62
C GLU A 290 31.55 17.88 3.72
N ILE A 291 30.69 18.82 3.35
CA ILE A 291 29.59 18.59 2.39
C ILE A 291 30.15 18.06 1.07
N LYS A 292 31.19 18.68 0.52
CA LYS A 292 31.85 18.23 -0.70
C LYS A 292 32.49 16.86 -0.56
N LYS A 293 33.06 16.54 0.61
CA LYS A 293 33.60 15.22 0.88
C LYS A 293 32.53 14.15 0.97
N ILE A 294 31.36 14.47 1.56
CA ILE A 294 30.20 13.56 1.65
C ILE A 294 29.62 13.31 0.25
N SER A 295 29.49 14.34 -0.59
CA SER A 295 29.00 14.18 -1.96
C SER A 295 29.91 13.31 -2.84
N GLY A 296 31.20 13.29 -2.56
CA GLY A 296 32.17 12.39 -3.21
C GLY A 296 32.05 10.93 -2.74
N LEU A 297 31.30 10.65 -1.67
CA LEU A 297 31.00 9.30 -1.25
C LEU A 297 29.90 8.76 -2.16
N ARG A 298 30.16 7.64 -2.85
CA ARG A 298 29.14 6.97 -3.67
C ARG A 298 28.03 6.40 -2.78
N VAL A 299 27.07 7.24 -2.43
CA VAL A 299 25.88 6.87 -1.64
C VAL A 299 24.75 6.59 -2.63
N ASP A 300 24.00 5.54 -2.40
CA ASP A 300 23.06 5.03 -3.38
C ASP A 300 21.61 5.51 -3.15
N SER A 301 21.34 6.14 -2.00
CA SER A 301 19.97 6.57 -1.66
C SER A 301 19.92 7.81 -0.77
N PHE A 302 18.81 8.55 -0.82
CA PHE A 302 18.55 9.66 0.11
C PHE A 302 18.44 9.20 1.57
N ARG A 303 18.05 7.95 1.82
CA ARG A 303 18.01 7.38 3.17
C ARG A 303 19.40 7.30 3.77
N ASP A 304 20.37 6.87 2.98
CA ASP A 304 21.77 6.76 3.42
C ASP A 304 22.37 8.14 3.69
N ILE A 305 22.06 9.15 2.85
CA ILE A 305 22.47 10.55 3.09
C ILE A 305 21.98 11.01 4.46
N ASN A 306 20.69 10.88 4.72
CA ASN A 306 20.12 11.31 5.99
C ASN A 306 20.77 10.57 7.18
N GLY A 307 21.04 9.29 7.03
CA GLY A 307 21.77 8.51 8.02
C GLY A 307 23.18 9.06 8.30
N ILE A 308 23.93 9.33 7.24
CA ILE A 308 25.31 9.89 7.33
C ILE A 308 25.28 11.29 7.94
N VAL A 309 24.40 12.16 7.47
CA VAL A 309 24.27 13.54 7.98
C VAL A 309 23.93 13.49 9.48
N ASN A 310 22.91 12.73 9.88
CA ASN A 310 22.50 12.63 11.27
C ASN A 310 23.63 12.11 12.18
N GLN A 311 24.40 11.10 11.74
CA GLN A 311 25.52 10.59 12.50
C GLN A 311 26.64 11.62 12.65
N LEU A 312 26.95 12.38 11.59
CA LEU A 312 27.91 13.46 11.64
C LEU A 312 27.51 14.54 12.63
N LEU A 313 26.24 14.93 12.63
CA LEU A 313 25.70 15.94 13.51
C LEU A 313 25.83 15.51 14.99
N ILE A 314 25.45 14.27 15.30
CA ILE A 314 25.55 13.71 16.67
C ILE A 314 27.02 13.64 17.10
N ASN A 315 27.93 13.20 16.23
CA ASN A 315 29.34 13.10 16.55
C ASN A 315 29.98 14.48 16.81
N LYS A 316 29.58 15.50 16.04
CA LYS A 316 30.02 16.88 16.31
C LYS A 316 29.51 17.43 17.64
N GLN A 317 28.24 17.16 17.98
CA GLN A 317 27.67 17.56 19.26
C GLN A 317 28.37 16.87 20.44
N THR A 318 28.85 15.65 20.26
CA THR A 318 29.54 14.88 21.31
C THR A 318 31.06 15.07 21.34
N GLY A 319 31.62 15.95 20.48
CA GLY A 319 33.05 16.22 20.41
C GLY A 319 33.89 15.07 19.84
N LYS A 320 33.25 14.03 19.28
CA LYS A 320 33.93 12.85 18.72
C LYS A 320 34.11 12.93 17.17
N GLY A 321 33.91 14.10 16.58
CA GLY A 321 33.82 14.29 15.14
C GLY A 321 35.18 14.20 14.42
N ASN A 322 35.54 13.02 13.93
CA ASN A 322 36.57 12.90 12.90
C ASN A 322 35.97 12.33 11.60
N PHE A 323 36.28 12.94 10.46
CA PHE A 323 35.77 12.54 9.15
C PHE A 323 36.19 11.11 8.74
N ASP A 324 37.30 10.60 9.30
CA ASP A 324 37.78 9.24 9.06
C ASP A 324 36.79 8.19 9.64
N TYR A 325 36.07 8.52 10.73
CA TYR A 325 35.01 7.70 11.27
C TYR A 325 33.82 7.55 10.30
N ILE A 326 33.58 8.53 9.44
CA ILE A 326 32.53 8.47 8.43
C ILE A 326 32.90 7.50 7.31
N LYS A 327 34.16 7.46 6.90
CA LYS A 327 34.66 6.46 5.94
C LYS A 327 34.47 5.05 6.52
N GLU A 328 34.73 4.88 7.80
CA GLU A 328 34.56 3.63 8.52
C GLU A 328 33.07 3.29 8.63
N LEU A 329 32.20 4.23 8.98
CA LEU A 329 30.74 4.05 9.02
C LEU A 329 30.15 3.74 7.66
N ILE A 330 30.63 4.36 6.59
CA ILE A 330 30.19 4.07 5.23
C ILE A 330 30.72 2.70 4.79
N SER A 331 31.93 2.34 5.16
CA SER A 331 32.45 0.99 4.93
C SER A 331 31.65 -0.05 5.74
N VAL A 332 31.30 0.25 6.99
CA VAL A 332 30.47 -0.60 7.85
C VAL A 332 29.01 -0.58 7.38
N SER A 333 28.45 0.55 6.94
CA SER A 333 27.12 0.57 6.31
C SER A 333 27.13 -0.10 4.94
N LYS A 334 28.22 -0.05 4.19
CA LYS A 334 28.40 -0.84 2.98
C LYS A 334 28.72 -2.32 3.28
N SER A 335 29.34 -2.66 4.39
CA SER A 335 29.53 -4.04 4.86
C SER A 335 28.31 -4.59 5.61
N GLY A 336 27.43 -3.73 6.11
CA GLY A 336 26.10 -4.08 6.63
C GLY A 336 25.00 -4.00 5.55
N PHE A 337 25.18 -3.20 4.53
CA PHE A 337 24.55 -3.29 3.23
C PHE A 337 25.52 -4.08 2.30
N VAL A 338 25.64 -5.36 2.52
CA VAL A 338 25.84 -6.28 1.42
C VAL A 338 24.85 -5.77 0.37
N GLU A 339 25.33 -5.35 -0.83
CA GLU A 339 24.46 -5.16 -1.99
C GLU A 339 23.46 -6.29 -1.89
N SER A 340 22.20 -5.97 -1.56
CA SER A 340 21.21 -7.04 -1.34
C SER A 340 21.20 -7.77 -2.66
N VAL A 341 21.87 -8.92 -2.68
CA VAL A 341 22.06 -9.67 -3.91
C VAL A 341 20.65 -10.01 -4.34
N GLY A 342 20.19 -9.31 -5.36
CA GLY A 342 18.82 -9.52 -5.84
C GLY A 342 18.65 -10.97 -6.27
N PRO A 343 17.48 -11.55 -6.10
CA PRO A 343 17.21 -12.94 -6.50
C PRO A 343 17.57 -13.22 -7.96
N ASP A 344 17.51 -12.21 -8.83
CA ASP A 344 17.92 -12.33 -10.23
C ASP A 344 19.43 -12.47 -10.39
N GLN A 345 20.22 -11.78 -9.58
CA GLN A 345 21.69 -11.93 -9.58
C GLN A 345 22.10 -13.33 -9.08
N ILE A 346 21.38 -13.84 -8.07
CA ILE A 346 21.55 -15.23 -7.62
C ILE A 346 21.19 -16.20 -8.75
N LEU A 347 20.10 -15.96 -9.44
CA LEU A 347 19.67 -16.80 -10.56
C LEU A 347 20.66 -16.76 -11.73
N ASP A 348 21.26 -15.59 -12.00
CA ASP A 348 22.34 -15.42 -12.99
C ASP A 348 23.58 -16.21 -12.61
N TYR A 349 23.99 -16.12 -11.35
CA TYR A 349 25.12 -16.88 -10.83
C TYR A 349 24.88 -18.39 -10.96
N VAL A 350 23.73 -18.86 -10.47
CA VAL A 350 23.37 -20.29 -10.52
C VAL A 350 23.28 -20.81 -11.95
N SER A 351 22.71 -20.02 -12.87
CA SER A 351 22.64 -20.34 -14.30
C SER A 351 24.03 -20.52 -14.91
N LYS A 352 24.97 -19.63 -14.59
CA LYS A 352 26.36 -19.70 -15.05
C LYS A 352 27.11 -20.90 -14.46
N VAL A 353 27.01 -21.14 -13.17
CA VAL A 353 27.70 -22.22 -12.46
C VAL A 353 27.30 -23.59 -13.03
N PHE A 354 26.01 -23.82 -13.18
CA PHE A 354 25.49 -25.10 -13.66
C PHE A 354 25.33 -25.18 -15.19
N GLN A 355 25.55 -24.06 -15.91
CA GLN A 355 25.28 -23.97 -17.36
C GLN A 355 23.85 -24.44 -17.69
N VAL A 356 22.88 -23.98 -16.93
CA VAL A 356 21.46 -24.28 -17.04
C VAL A 356 20.70 -22.99 -17.32
N ASP A 357 19.85 -22.99 -18.35
CA ASP A 357 19.01 -21.84 -18.66
C ASP A 357 18.05 -21.52 -17.49
N LYS A 358 17.87 -20.24 -17.21
CA LYS A 358 16.99 -19.76 -16.11
C LYS A 358 15.57 -20.31 -16.23
N ASN A 359 15.05 -20.43 -17.45
CA ASN A 359 13.72 -20.98 -17.71
C ASN A 359 13.62 -22.46 -17.33
N LEU A 360 14.73 -23.20 -17.43
CA LEU A 360 14.77 -24.61 -16.98
C LEU A 360 14.75 -24.72 -15.45
N ILE A 361 15.37 -23.77 -14.74
CA ILE A 361 15.34 -23.74 -13.26
C ILE A 361 13.90 -23.56 -12.75
N SER A 362 13.12 -22.71 -13.38
CA SER A 362 11.69 -22.49 -13.04
C SER A 362 10.72 -23.55 -13.62
N SER A 363 11.18 -24.41 -14.55
CA SER A 363 10.35 -25.39 -15.25
C SER A 363 9.99 -26.62 -14.39
N LYS A 364 9.24 -27.58 -14.97
CA LYS A 364 8.95 -28.88 -14.37
C LYS A 364 10.08 -29.92 -14.55
N ASN A 365 11.18 -29.57 -15.21
CA ASN A 365 12.32 -30.47 -15.45
C ASN A 365 12.91 -30.96 -14.12
N ARG A 366 13.31 -32.23 -14.06
CA ARG A 366 13.81 -32.90 -12.85
C ARG A 366 15.22 -33.52 -13.04
N THR A 367 15.98 -33.09 -14.04
CA THR A 367 17.35 -33.54 -14.20
C THR A 367 18.20 -33.20 -12.97
N SER A 368 19.26 -34.00 -12.73
CA SER A 368 20.15 -33.78 -11.59
C SER A 368 20.71 -32.36 -11.57
N LYS A 369 21.21 -31.85 -12.70
CA LYS A 369 21.73 -30.48 -12.84
C LYS A 369 20.70 -29.40 -12.45
N VAL A 370 19.47 -29.53 -12.90
CA VAL A 370 18.39 -28.58 -12.59
C VAL A 370 18.04 -28.64 -11.10
N ASN A 371 18.03 -29.83 -10.49
CA ASN A 371 17.76 -29.95 -9.06
C ASN A 371 18.89 -29.34 -8.20
N GLU A 372 20.16 -29.53 -8.58
CA GLU A 372 21.30 -28.89 -7.92
C GLU A 372 21.24 -27.38 -8.05
N SER A 373 20.88 -26.86 -9.24
CA SER A 373 20.66 -25.42 -9.46
C SER A 373 19.57 -24.87 -8.53
N ARG A 374 18.47 -25.58 -8.33
CA ARG A 374 17.38 -25.17 -7.42
C ARG A 374 17.81 -25.19 -5.96
N ARG A 375 18.62 -26.18 -5.54
CA ARG A 375 19.17 -26.24 -4.19
C ARG A 375 20.10 -25.07 -3.92
N LEU A 376 21.01 -24.75 -4.86
CA LEU A 376 21.91 -23.62 -4.73
C LEU A 376 21.11 -22.29 -4.70
N PHE A 377 20.18 -22.10 -5.61
CA PHE A 377 19.34 -20.90 -5.64
C PHE A 377 18.56 -20.73 -4.33
N ALA A 378 17.87 -21.77 -3.86
CA ALA A 378 17.08 -21.69 -2.64
C ALA A 378 17.92 -21.36 -1.41
N SER A 379 19.12 -21.91 -1.30
CA SER A 379 20.04 -21.66 -0.19
C SER A 379 20.62 -20.25 -0.22
N LEU A 380 21.07 -19.79 -1.37
CA LEU A 380 21.60 -18.43 -1.54
C LEU A 380 20.50 -17.37 -1.36
N ALA A 381 19.32 -17.58 -1.94
CA ALA A 381 18.20 -16.68 -1.79
C ALA A 381 17.74 -16.59 -0.33
N ARG A 382 17.72 -17.70 0.40
CA ARG A 382 17.40 -17.69 1.84
C ARG A 382 18.42 -16.95 2.69
N LYS A 383 19.70 -17.04 2.30
CA LYS A 383 20.83 -16.47 3.05
C LYS A 383 21.03 -14.98 2.77
N HIS A 384 20.86 -14.55 1.52
CA HIS A 384 21.25 -13.23 1.03
C HIS A 384 20.09 -12.31 0.62
N THR A 385 18.83 -12.77 0.80
CA THR A 385 17.64 -11.95 0.49
C THR A 385 16.60 -12.05 1.61
N ASP A 386 15.74 -11.05 1.70
CA ASP A 386 14.59 -11.04 2.63
C ASP A 386 13.38 -11.84 2.11
N LEU A 387 13.57 -12.66 1.06
CA LEU A 387 12.48 -13.43 0.47
C LEU A 387 11.95 -14.49 1.44
N SER A 388 10.64 -14.54 1.57
CA SER A 388 9.96 -15.64 2.22
C SER A 388 10.11 -16.95 1.40
N LEU A 389 9.99 -18.10 2.05
CA LEU A 389 10.06 -19.40 1.35
C LEU A 389 9.02 -19.52 0.23
N ASN A 390 7.86 -18.90 0.38
CA ASN A 390 6.85 -18.84 -0.68
C ASN A 390 7.33 -18.02 -1.89
N GLN A 391 7.97 -16.88 -1.65
CA GLN A 391 8.53 -16.04 -2.71
C GLN A 391 9.70 -16.74 -3.42
N ILE A 392 10.59 -17.40 -2.69
CA ILE A 392 11.63 -18.28 -3.27
C ILE A 392 11.00 -19.36 -4.15
N GLY A 393 9.90 -19.96 -3.68
CA GLY A 393 9.14 -20.94 -4.46
C GLY A 393 8.60 -20.41 -5.79
N LEU A 394 8.19 -19.14 -5.84
CA LEU A 394 7.74 -18.48 -7.08
C LEU A 394 8.87 -18.39 -8.12
N TYR A 395 10.07 -18.00 -7.72
CA TYR A 395 11.26 -18.00 -8.60
C TYR A 395 11.60 -19.42 -9.13
N LEU A 396 11.29 -20.43 -8.36
CA LEU A 396 11.49 -21.82 -8.75
C LEU A 396 10.30 -22.44 -9.52
N GLY A 397 9.41 -21.60 -10.09
CA GLY A 397 8.29 -22.03 -10.90
C GLY A 397 7.07 -22.50 -10.09
N GLY A 398 6.76 -21.79 -9.00
CA GLY A 398 5.60 -22.02 -8.16
C GLY A 398 5.72 -23.24 -7.22
N ARG A 399 6.95 -23.52 -6.75
CA ARG A 399 7.18 -24.61 -5.77
C ARG A 399 6.61 -24.24 -4.41
N SER A 400 6.03 -25.28 -3.74
CA SER A 400 5.49 -25.08 -2.39
C SER A 400 6.58 -24.81 -1.35
N HIS A 401 6.21 -24.16 -0.26
CA HIS A 401 7.06 -23.89 0.90
C HIS A 401 7.84 -25.15 1.37
N SER A 402 7.18 -26.30 1.47
CA SER A 402 7.79 -27.56 1.86
C SER A 402 8.84 -28.05 0.85
N THR A 403 8.60 -27.81 -0.44
CA THR A 403 9.58 -28.16 -1.50
C THR A 403 10.81 -27.28 -1.41
N VAL A 404 10.65 -25.98 -1.14
CA VAL A 404 11.78 -25.05 -0.96
C VAL A 404 12.61 -25.43 0.27
N LEU A 405 11.98 -25.75 1.39
CA LEU A 405 12.67 -26.26 2.58
C LEU A 405 13.48 -27.53 2.26
N SER A 406 12.86 -28.47 1.53
CA SER A 406 13.57 -29.70 1.11
C SER A 406 14.78 -29.40 0.21
N TYR A 407 14.73 -28.37 -0.64
CA TYR A 407 15.91 -27.96 -1.42
C TYR A 407 17.01 -27.40 -0.54
N ILE A 408 16.67 -26.55 0.43
CA ILE A 408 17.62 -25.97 1.40
C ILE A 408 18.25 -27.08 2.26
N ASP A 409 17.47 -28.01 2.77
CA ASP A 409 18.02 -29.08 3.59
C ASP A 409 18.94 -30.01 2.78
N LYS A 410 18.51 -30.40 1.58
CA LYS A 410 19.33 -31.24 0.69
C LYS A 410 20.53 -30.52 0.09
N SER A 411 20.65 -29.21 0.18
CA SER A 411 21.84 -28.47 -0.22
C SER A 411 23.04 -28.79 0.68
N LYS A 412 22.76 -29.12 1.94
CA LYS A 412 23.77 -29.48 2.95
C LYS A 412 24.44 -30.84 2.65
N ASP A 413 23.79 -31.69 1.85
CA ASP A 413 24.29 -33.02 1.49
C ASP A 413 25.04 -33.02 0.15
N SER A 414 25.07 -31.87 -0.57
CA SER A 414 25.74 -31.74 -1.87
C SER A 414 27.06 -31.00 -1.74
N PRO A 415 28.23 -31.68 -1.85
CA PRO A 415 29.53 -31.01 -1.78
C PRO A 415 29.72 -29.91 -2.82
N LEU A 416 29.12 -30.10 -4.01
CA LEU A 416 29.16 -29.10 -5.08
C LEU A 416 28.40 -27.83 -4.69
N VAL A 417 27.19 -27.99 -4.15
CA VAL A 417 26.37 -26.83 -3.73
C VAL A 417 27.03 -26.09 -2.58
N ILE A 418 27.59 -26.80 -1.59
CA ILE A 418 28.32 -26.19 -0.47
C ILE A 418 29.52 -25.38 -0.98
N LYS A 419 30.31 -25.95 -1.91
CA LYS A 419 31.45 -25.25 -2.51
C LYS A 419 31.00 -23.97 -3.20
N GLU A 420 29.92 -24.02 -3.96
CA GLU A 420 29.43 -22.87 -4.71
C GLU A 420 28.77 -21.81 -3.80
N ILE A 421 28.19 -22.20 -2.66
CA ILE A 421 27.74 -21.24 -1.62
C ILE A 421 28.97 -20.47 -1.08
N ASN A 422 30.05 -21.18 -0.73
CA ASN A 422 31.26 -20.55 -0.22
C ASN A 422 31.97 -19.66 -1.28
N ASN A 423 31.96 -20.08 -2.55
CA ASN A 423 32.50 -19.27 -3.65
C ASN A 423 31.67 -17.98 -3.84
N PHE A 424 30.38 -18.07 -3.75
CA PHE A 424 29.48 -16.91 -3.85
C PHE A 424 29.71 -15.95 -2.68
N ASP A 425 29.78 -16.45 -1.46
CA ASP A 425 30.08 -15.66 -0.26
C ASP A 425 31.42 -14.96 -0.38
N SER A 426 32.46 -15.68 -0.83
CA SER A 426 33.80 -15.12 -1.07
C SER A 426 33.82 -14.07 -2.18
N SER A 427 33.00 -14.26 -3.23
CA SER A 427 32.89 -13.28 -4.33
C SER A 427 32.22 -11.97 -3.89
N LEU A 428 31.37 -12.03 -2.90
CA LEU A 428 30.79 -10.85 -2.27
C LEU A 428 31.84 -10.14 -1.41
N SER A 429 32.62 -10.89 -0.65
CA SER A 429 33.69 -10.33 0.21
C SER A 429 34.85 -9.72 -0.58
N ILE A 430 35.18 -10.23 -1.76
CA ILE A 430 36.27 -9.70 -2.63
C ILE A 430 35.83 -8.39 -3.33
N LYS A 431 34.56 -8.22 -3.62
CA LYS A 431 34.05 -6.93 -4.12
C LYS A 431 34.12 -5.80 -3.09
N GLU A 432 34.37 -6.13 -1.83
CA GLU A 432 34.53 -5.19 -0.73
C GLU A 432 35.96 -4.58 -0.66
N VAL A 433 36.94 -5.12 -1.35
CA VAL A 433 38.37 -4.73 -1.24
C VAL A 433 38.93 -4.08 -2.53
N GLY A 434 38.16 -4.01 -3.59
CA GLY A 434 38.51 -3.38 -4.87
C GLY A 434 37.62 -2.19 -5.21
#